data_7cb2d389fddc0ad06a466f16594ad8d5
#
_entry.id   7cb2d389fddc0ad06a466f16594ad8d5
#
_cell.length_a   1.000
_cell.length_b   1.000
_cell.length_c   1.000
_cell.angle_alpha   90.00
_cell.angle_beta   90.00
_cell.angle_gamma   90.00
#
_symmetry.space_group_name_H-M   'P 1'
#
loop_
_entity.id
_entity.type
_entity.pdbx_description
1 polymer ?
#
loop_
_entity_poly.entity_id
_entity_poly.type
_entity_poly.pdbx_seq_one_letter_code
_entity_poly.pdbx_strand_id
1 'polypeptide(L)'
;MDEKKKKILKILAIVVGFVIVLSILMAVLSSSKPKQVELTFWGFWEEEEVMHPLIEKYEAENPGVKITYAIQPLKNYESLLYTRLEQAEISNEPAPDIAMIHNSWVPKFRKYLSPLPSSVMSADEYSKEFYPTAIEDFTGNDGKIYAIPLQIDGLMIIYNKELLREAGYNVPPTDWDSFMEAADNLTKRGSNGKIIQSGLAIGTSRNITHSTDILFYFYLQNLAQILSEDKTMMELTSPRALAAFDKYTSFVKEKNPTWASYLPNDLTYFVDGKVAMMFGTSWRALEILEYTENIEFGLAPLPRLTNNDEVYYATYWGTTVSKTSKDTLEAWKFVKFLSEPEQLRRLYQNAAKTRAFGEPYSRVSMNAELAENKYTQALAYMAPYMKSFQVGEQAFVEEKLRQAITAVAENGRSSNSTLQAIQNEINARLAVSNK
;
A
#
# COMPACT_ATOMS: atom_id res chain seq x y z
N MET A 1 27.84 40.61 -70.17
CA MET A 1 26.92 40.55 -69.04
C MET A 1 27.54 41.43 -67.93
N ASP A 2 26.84 42.47 -67.55
CA ASP A 2 27.34 43.49 -66.63
C ASP A 2 27.70 42.89 -65.26
N GLU A 3 28.79 43.32 -64.66
CA GLU A 3 29.29 42.77 -63.36
C GLU A 3 28.22 42.84 -62.26
N LYS A 4 27.36 43.87 -62.30
CA LYS A 4 26.24 44.02 -61.39
C LYS A 4 25.24 42.84 -61.54
N LYS A 5 24.97 42.39 -62.75
CA LYS A 5 24.06 41.24 -63.00
C LYS A 5 24.65 39.94 -62.51
N LYS A 6 25.98 39.71 -62.61
CA LYS A 6 26.65 38.53 -62.09
C LYS A 6 26.62 38.47 -60.56
N LYS A 7 26.76 39.63 -59.86
CA LYS A 7 26.67 39.74 -58.39
C LYS A 7 25.24 39.47 -57.88
N ILE A 8 24.24 39.96 -58.57
CA ILE A 8 22.83 39.71 -58.24
C ILE A 8 22.51 38.23 -58.43
N LEU A 9 22.94 37.60 -59.50
CA LEU A 9 22.74 36.15 -59.73
C LEU A 9 23.39 35.27 -58.68
N LYS A 10 24.59 35.64 -58.20
CA LYS A 10 25.30 34.91 -57.12
C LYS A 10 24.53 35.05 -55.76
N ILE A 11 24.03 36.23 -55.47
CA ILE A 11 23.24 36.46 -54.24
C ILE A 11 21.95 35.68 -54.31
N LEU A 12 21.26 35.70 -55.46
CA LEU A 12 20.01 34.95 -55.66
C LEU A 12 20.25 33.44 -55.51
N ALA A 13 21.33 32.90 -56.05
CA ALA A 13 21.68 31.47 -55.92
C ALA A 13 22.00 31.08 -54.49
N ILE A 14 22.64 31.95 -53.68
CA ILE A 14 22.90 31.73 -52.26
C ILE A 14 21.58 31.75 -51.47
N VAL A 15 20.68 32.70 -51.74
CA VAL A 15 19.37 32.79 -51.08
C VAL A 15 18.50 31.57 -51.39
N VAL A 16 18.45 31.15 -52.65
CA VAL A 16 17.71 29.94 -53.06
C VAL A 16 18.30 28.69 -52.40
N GLY A 17 19.63 28.57 -52.38
CA GLY A 17 20.31 27.49 -51.68
C GLY A 17 19.99 27.45 -50.17
N PHE A 18 19.95 28.59 -49.51
CA PHE A 18 19.59 28.70 -48.08
C PHE A 18 18.12 28.33 -47.81
N VAL A 19 17.20 28.78 -48.67
CA VAL A 19 15.77 28.41 -48.60
C VAL A 19 15.57 26.91 -48.81
N ILE A 20 16.30 26.30 -49.73
CA ILE A 20 16.23 24.85 -49.97
C ILE A 20 16.74 24.08 -48.76
N VAL A 21 17.89 24.49 -48.18
CA VAL A 21 18.44 23.86 -46.99
C VAL A 21 17.50 24.01 -45.79
N LEU A 22 16.92 25.21 -45.60
CA LEU A 22 15.95 25.45 -44.52
C LEU A 22 14.67 24.62 -44.74
N SER A 23 14.20 24.47 -45.96
CA SER A 23 13.04 23.63 -46.30
C SER A 23 13.32 22.16 -46.08
N ILE A 24 14.52 21.67 -46.42
CA ILE A 24 14.94 20.28 -46.13
C ILE A 24 15.05 20.08 -44.62
N LEU A 25 15.66 21.02 -43.89
CA LEU A 25 15.76 20.96 -42.43
C LEU A 25 14.38 20.92 -41.77
N MET A 26 13.44 21.77 -42.20
CA MET A 26 12.06 21.75 -41.77
C MET A 26 11.34 20.43 -42.16
N ALA A 27 11.57 19.90 -43.37
CA ALA A 27 10.98 18.64 -43.78
C ALA A 27 11.54 17.45 -43.00
N VAL A 28 12.83 17.45 -42.63
CA VAL A 28 13.45 16.42 -41.79
C VAL A 28 12.95 16.54 -40.32
N LEU A 29 12.80 17.75 -39.80
CA LEU A 29 12.23 17.99 -38.49
C LEU A 29 10.72 17.69 -38.42
N SER A 30 9.98 17.84 -39.51
CA SER A 30 8.55 17.54 -39.60
C SER A 30 8.23 16.09 -39.98
N SER A 31 9.21 15.32 -40.50
CA SER A 31 8.98 13.95 -40.99
C SER A 31 9.15 12.87 -39.90
N SER A 32 9.71 13.17 -38.74
CA SER A 32 9.65 12.26 -37.61
C SER A 32 8.30 12.43 -36.90
N LYS A 33 7.28 11.66 -37.34
CA LYS A 33 6.11 11.45 -36.48
C LYS A 33 6.64 11.05 -35.11
N PRO A 34 6.24 11.68 -34.00
CA PRO A 34 6.66 11.25 -32.67
C PRO A 34 6.35 9.75 -32.54
N LYS A 35 7.31 8.99 -32.02
CA LYS A 35 7.09 7.55 -31.76
C LYS A 35 5.81 7.44 -30.94
N GLN A 36 4.83 6.72 -31.44
CA GLN A 36 3.60 6.48 -30.71
C GLN A 36 3.87 5.45 -29.63
N VAL A 37 3.64 5.81 -28.37
CA VAL A 37 3.79 4.96 -27.20
C VAL A 37 2.39 4.64 -26.67
N GLU A 38 2.08 3.38 -26.54
CA GLU A 38 0.82 2.89 -25.97
C GLU A 38 1.15 2.13 -24.69
N LEU A 39 0.59 2.57 -23.57
CA LEU A 39 0.81 1.99 -22.23
C LEU A 39 -0.53 1.51 -21.68
N THR A 40 -0.48 0.34 -21.03
CA THR A 40 -1.61 -0.20 -20.25
C THR A 40 -1.31 -0.09 -18.77
N PHE A 41 -2.25 0.48 -18.00
CA PHE A 41 -2.14 0.64 -16.56
C PHE A 41 -3.23 -0.15 -15.83
N TRP A 42 -2.85 -1.17 -15.07
CA TRP A 42 -3.74 -1.92 -14.19
C TRP A 42 -3.78 -1.29 -12.80
N GLY A 43 -4.95 -0.73 -12.47
CA GLY A 43 -5.28 -0.24 -11.14
C GLY A 43 -6.47 -1.00 -10.56
N PHE A 44 -6.81 -0.67 -9.34
CA PHE A 44 -8.02 -1.06 -8.63
C PHE A 44 -8.36 0.07 -7.68
N TRP A 45 -9.58 0.13 -7.14
CA TRP A 45 -10.06 1.13 -6.19
C TRP A 45 -10.44 2.46 -6.84
N GLU A 46 -9.56 3.05 -7.63
CA GLU A 46 -9.85 4.32 -8.28
C GLU A 46 -10.63 4.08 -9.57
N GLU A 47 -11.82 4.67 -9.63
CA GLU A 47 -12.66 4.62 -10.81
C GLU A 47 -12.04 5.43 -11.97
N GLU A 48 -12.54 5.20 -13.19
CA GLU A 48 -12.05 5.91 -14.39
C GLU A 48 -12.17 7.42 -14.23
N GLU A 49 -13.25 7.92 -13.65
CA GLU A 49 -13.50 9.35 -13.43
C GLU A 49 -12.45 10.00 -12.51
N VAL A 50 -11.81 9.21 -11.66
CA VAL A 50 -10.74 9.68 -10.76
C VAL A 50 -9.41 9.75 -11.50
N MET A 51 -9.06 8.70 -12.28
CA MET A 51 -7.77 8.58 -12.96
C MET A 51 -7.71 9.29 -14.31
N HIS A 52 -8.79 9.30 -15.06
CA HIS A 52 -8.82 9.83 -16.42
C HIS A 52 -8.35 11.28 -16.56
N PRO A 53 -8.71 12.23 -15.68
CA PRO A 53 -8.20 13.61 -15.77
C PRO A 53 -6.68 13.74 -15.60
N LEU A 54 -6.04 12.83 -14.86
CA LEU A 54 -4.58 12.80 -14.72
C LEU A 54 -3.93 12.23 -15.99
N ILE A 55 -4.54 11.19 -16.55
CA ILE A 55 -4.08 10.57 -17.81
C ILE A 55 -4.18 11.57 -18.95
N GLU A 56 -5.32 12.23 -19.14
CA GLU A 56 -5.51 13.26 -20.17
C GLU A 56 -4.48 14.40 -20.04
N LYS A 57 -4.20 14.85 -18.80
CA LYS A 57 -3.19 15.87 -18.57
C LYS A 57 -1.81 15.40 -19.03
N TYR A 58 -1.41 14.17 -18.65
CA TYR A 58 -0.12 13.62 -19.07
C TYR A 58 -0.02 13.48 -20.59
N GLU A 59 -1.04 12.94 -21.24
CA GLU A 59 -1.11 12.79 -22.70
C GLU A 59 -1.04 14.13 -23.45
N ALA A 60 -1.69 15.17 -22.90
CA ALA A 60 -1.63 16.52 -23.47
C ALA A 60 -0.22 17.14 -23.36
N GLU A 61 0.49 16.87 -22.27
CA GLU A 61 1.87 17.33 -22.04
C GLU A 61 2.91 16.48 -22.78
N ASN A 62 2.56 15.24 -23.18
CA ASN A 62 3.43 14.28 -23.86
C ASN A 62 2.79 13.78 -25.17
N PRO A 63 2.74 14.61 -26.24
CA PRO A 63 2.11 14.23 -27.50
C PRO A 63 2.74 12.96 -28.09
N GLY A 64 1.91 11.96 -28.39
CA GLY A 64 2.33 10.65 -28.89
C GLY A 64 2.30 9.54 -27.83
N VAL A 65 2.04 9.85 -26.56
CA VAL A 65 1.76 8.86 -25.51
C VAL A 65 0.25 8.66 -25.40
N LYS A 66 -0.16 7.39 -25.29
CA LYS A 66 -1.53 6.97 -24.99
C LYS A 66 -1.51 5.98 -23.83
N ILE A 67 -2.40 6.18 -22.87
CA ILE A 67 -2.49 5.35 -21.66
C ILE A 67 -3.91 4.81 -21.52
N THR A 68 -4.02 3.50 -21.49
CA THR A 68 -5.28 2.80 -21.21
C THR A 68 -5.29 2.33 -19.77
N TYR A 69 -6.17 2.91 -18.95
CA TYR A 69 -6.41 2.48 -17.59
C TYR A 69 -7.41 1.34 -17.55
N ALA A 70 -7.13 0.29 -16.79
CA ALA A 70 -8.00 -0.87 -16.66
C ALA A 70 -8.15 -1.27 -15.20
N ILE A 71 -9.35 -1.18 -14.67
CA ILE A 71 -9.68 -1.55 -13.29
C ILE A 71 -9.71 -3.06 -13.18
N GLN A 72 -8.96 -3.59 -12.22
CA GLN A 72 -8.88 -5.01 -11.92
C GLN A 72 -9.59 -5.35 -10.60
N PRO A 73 -10.22 -6.53 -10.50
CA PRO A 73 -10.81 -6.95 -9.23
C PRO A 73 -9.71 -7.24 -8.22
N LEU A 74 -9.82 -6.66 -7.01
CA LEU A 74 -8.84 -6.87 -5.93
C LEU A 74 -8.75 -8.35 -5.51
N LYS A 75 -9.89 -9.05 -5.55
CA LYS A 75 -9.92 -10.49 -5.26
C LYS A 75 -9.06 -11.25 -6.28
N ASN A 76 -8.04 -11.96 -5.80
CA ASN A 76 -7.07 -12.71 -6.59
C ASN A 76 -6.14 -11.84 -7.47
N TYR A 77 -6.06 -10.53 -7.24
CA TYR A 77 -5.21 -9.62 -8.04
C TYR A 77 -3.74 -10.04 -8.03
N GLU A 78 -3.21 -10.44 -6.87
CA GLU A 78 -1.82 -10.93 -6.75
C GLU A 78 -1.52 -12.07 -7.73
N SER A 79 -2.35 -13.11 -7.72
CA SER A 79 -2.15 -14.27 -8.59
C SER A 79 -2.40 -13.96 -10.06
N LEU A 80 -3.36 -13.09 -10.36
CA LEU A 80 -3.65 -12.65 -11.72
C LEU A 80 -2.45 -11.87 -12.30
N LEU A 81 -1.96 -10.88 -11.56
CA LEU A 81 -0.81 -10.06 -11.98
C LEU A 81 0.44 -10.94 -12.16
N TYR A 82 0.72 -11.81 -11.17
CA TYR A 82 1.86 -12.73 -11.25
C TYR A 82 1.81 -13.58 -12.52
N THR A 83 0.68 -14.23 -12.77
CA THR A 83 0.51 -15.08 -13.94
C THR A 83 0.68 -14.31 -15.25
N ARG A 84 0.15 -13.09 -15.34
CA ARG A 84 0.28 -12.25 -16.55
C ARG A 84 1.71 -11.83 -16.81
N LEU A 85 2.43 -11.39 -15.78
CA LEU A 85 3.83 -11.00 -15.90
C LEU A 85 4.73 -12.21 -16.26
N GLU A 86 4.46 -13.38 -15.67
CA GLU A 86 5.16 -14.63 -15.97
C GLU A 86 4.93 -15.07 -17.42
N GLN A 87 3.67 -15.07 -17.88
CA GLN A 87 3.32 -15.41 -19.27
C GLN A 87 3.95 -14.46 -20.28
N ALA A 88 4.04 -13.17 -19.97
CA ALA A 88 4.69 -12.20 -20.83
C ALA A 88 6.19 -12.49 -21.03
N GLU A 89 6.85 -12.97 -19.98
CA GLU A 89 8.27 -13.34 -20.04
C GLU A 89 8.52 -14.64 -20.85
N ILE A 90 7.61 -15.60 -20.74
CA ILE A 90 7.78 -16.94 -21.32
C ILE A 90 7.26 -17.01 -22.76
N SER A 91 6.09 -16.45 -23.05
CA SER A 91 5.34 -16.65 -24.30
C SER A 91 5.02 -15.35 -25.03
N ASN A 92 5.55 -14.21 -24.57
CA ASN A 92 5.30 -12.89 -25.14
C ASN A 92 3.80 -12.51 -25.17
N GLU A 93 3.02 -13.06 -24.24
CA GLU A 93 1.62 -12.70 -24.02
C GLU A 93 1.52 -11.27 -23.46
N PRO A 94 0.44 -10.52 -23.74
CA PRO A 94 0.30 -9.17 -23.21
C PRO A 94 0.20 -9.14 -21.68
N ALA A 95 1.05 -8.35 -21.05
CA ALA A 95 0.95 -7.98 -19.65
C ALA A 95 0.77 -6.47 -19.52
N PRO A 96 0.25 -5.94 -18.39
CA PRO A 96 0.22 -4.50 -18.18
C PRO A 96 1.63 -3.91 -18.19
N ASP A 97 1.77 -2.73 -18.79
CA ASP A 97 3.03 -1.96 -18.74
C ASP A 97 3.25 -1.40 -17.32
N ILE A 98 2.16 -0.95 -16.70
CA ILE A 98 2.13 -0.35 -15.37
C ILE A 98 1.09 -1.10 -14.53
N ALA A 99 1.43 -1.41 -13.29
CA ALA A 99 0.56 -2.11 -12.36
C ALA A 99 0.76 -1.63 -10.92
N MET A 100 -0.23 -1.86 -10.07
CA MET A 100 -0.08 -1.66 -8.63
C MET A 100 0.47 -2.93 -7.98
N ILE A 101 1.40 -2.78 -7.04
CA ILE A 101 1.89 -3.87 -6.19
C ILE A 101 1.80 -3.49 -4.71
N HIS A 102 1.50 -4.46 -3.87
CA HIS A 102 1.52 -4.28 -2.44
C HIS A 102 2.96 -4.09 -1.93
N ASN A 103 3.14 -3.31 -0.87
CA ASN A 103 4.46 -2.99 -0.31
C ASN A 103 5.28 -4.22 0.11
N SER A 104 4.64 -5.36 0.37
CA SER A 104 5.32 -6.61 0.72
C SER A 104 5.72 -7.50 -0.48
N TRP A 105 5.34 -7.14 -1.73
CA TRP A 105 5.42 -8.05 -2.88
C TRP A 105 6.73 -7.99 -3.67
N VAL A 106 7.61 -7.01 -3.44
CA VAL A 106 8.85 -6.86 -4.22
C VAL A 106 9.67 -8.17 -4.26
N PRO A 107 9.87 -8.93 -3.18
CA PRO A 107 10.64 -10.16 -3.26
C PRO A 107 10.10 -11.18 -4.28
N LYS A 108 8.77 -11.29 -4.41
CA LYS A 108 8.11 -12.21 -5.34
C LYS A 108 8.12 -11.71 -6.78
N PHE A 109 7.87 -10.42 -6.98
CA PHE A 109 7.58 -9.85 -8.29
C PHE A 109 8.80 -9.27 -9.00
N ARG A 110 9.89 -8.88 -8.30
CA ARG A 110 11.03 -8.11 -8.86
C ARG A 110 11.63 -8.70 -10.13
N LYS A 111 11.63 -10.02 -10.29
CA LYS A 111 12.17 -10.69 -11.50
C LYS A 111 11.41 -10.34 -12.78
N TYR A 112 10.14 -9.91 -12.64
CA TYR A 112 9.26 -9.48 -13.73
C TYR A 112 9.13 -7.97 -13.83
N LEU A 113 9.75 -7.20 -12.93
CA LEU A 113 9.63 -5.75 -12.86
C LEU A 113 10.85 -5.06 -13.44
N SER A 114 10.62 -3.90 -14.06
CA SER A 114 11.68 -2.96 -14.45
C SER A 114 12.07 -2.13 -13.23
N PRO A 115 13.36 -2.02 -12.88
CA PRO A 115 13.77 -1.10 -11.82
C PRO A 115 13.57 0.35 -12.26
N LEU A 116 13.31 1.22 -11.28
CA LEU A 116 13.19 2.67 -11.48
C LEU A 116 14.52 3.23 -12.02
N PRO A 117 14.55 3.84 -13.24
CA PRO A 117 15.77 4.42 -13.79
C PRO A 117 16.19 5.67 -13.01
N SER A 118 17.47 5.81 -12.69
CA SER A 118 18.01 7.01 -12.02
C SER A 118 17.84 8.29 -12.83
N SER A 119 17.67 8.18 -14.15
CA SER A 119 17.33 9.31 -15.04
C SER A 119 15.90 9.81 -14.87
N VAL A 120 15.00 9.01 -14.30
CA VAL A 120 13.61 9.40 -13.94
C VAL A 120 13.57 9.94 -12.52
N MET A 121 14.10 9.18 -11.56
CA MET A 121 14.22 9.58 -10.16
C MET A 121 15.44 8.90 -9.56
N SER A 122 16.35 9.66 -8.97
CA SER A 122 17.51 9.09 -8.28
C SER A 122 17.10 8.49 -6.93
N ALA A 123 17.91 7.57 -6.39
CA ALA A 123 17.68 7.00 -5.07
C ALA A 123 17.72 8.08 -3.96
N ASP A 124 18.57 9.09 -4.12
CA ASP A 124 18.65 10.24 -3.20
C ASP A 124 17.38 11.11 -3.27
N GLU A 125 16.85 11.38 -4.46
CA GLU A 125 15.55 12.05 -4.64
C GLU A 125 14.43 11.23 -4.00
N TYR A 126 14.36 9.94 -4.30
CA TYR A 126 13.34 9.03 -3.74
C TYR A 126 13.35 9.03 -2.20
N SER A 127 14.55 8.95 -1.60
CA SER A 127 14.70 8.93 -0.14
C SER A 127 14.31 10.23 0.57
N LYS A 128 14.35 11.35 -0.13
CA LYS A 128 13.92 12.65 0.41
C LYS A 128 12.43 12.88 0.26
N GLU A 129 11.82 12.30 -0.76
CA GLU A 129 10.43 12.54 -1.11
C GLU A 129 9.44 11.62 -0.39
N PHE A 130 9.83 10.36 -0.14
CA PHE A 130 8.94 9.35 0.42
C PHE A 130 9.33 8.95 1.85
N TYR A 131 8.38 8.40 2.60
CA TYR A 131 8.62 7.90 3.95
C TYR A 131 9.65 6.76 3.97
N PRO A 132 10.42 6.60 5.07
CA PRO A 132 11.44 5.55 5.17
C PRO A 132 10.93 4.14 4.87
N THR A 133 9.70 3.82 5.27
CA THR A 133 9.09 2.52 4.97
C THR A 133 8.99 2.27 3.46
N ALA A 134 8.70 3.30 2.65
CA ALA A 134 8.60 3.14 1.19
C ALA A 134 9.95 2.78 0.55
N ILE A 135 11.04 3.31 1.10
CA ILE A 135 12.39 2.96 0.65
C ILE A 135 12.69 1.50 0.98
N GLU A 136 12.41 1.09 2.22
CA GLU A 136 12.66 -0.28 2.69
C GLU A 136 11.80 -1.30 1.93
N ASP A 137 10.53 -0.96 1.65
CA ASP A 137 9.55 -1.87 1.05
C ASP A 137 9.74 -2.04 -0.47
N PHE A 138 10.08 -0.97 -1.18
CA PHE A 138 10.18 -1.01 -2.64
C PHE A 138 11.62 -1.18 -3.16
N THR A 139 12.61 -1.29 -2.28
CA THR A 139 13.98 -1.63 -2.65
C THR A 139 14.18 -3.15 -2.59
N GLY A 140 14.59 -3.74 -3.70
CA GLY A 140 14.95 -5.15 -3.77
C GLY A 140 16.32 -5.44 -3.14
N ASN A 141 16.62 -6.73 -2.93
CA ASN A 141 17.93 -7.19 -2.40
C ASN A 141 19.12 -6.81 -3.29
N ASP A 142 18.86 -6.40 -4.54
CA ASP A 142 19.87 -5.88 -5.49
C ASP A 142 20.09 -4.36 -5.36
N GLY A 143 19.47 -3.73 -4.37
CA GLY A 143 19.58 -2.30 -4.09
C GLY A 143 18.82 -1.40 -5.07
N LYS A 144 17.99 -1.96 -5.96
CA LYS A 144 17.20 -1.20 -6.93
C LYS A 144 15.78 -0.97 -6.43
N ILE A 145 15.19 0.16 -6.82
CA ILE A 145 13.82 0.53 -6.48
C ILE A 145 12.87 0.00 -7.56
N TYR A 146 11.76 -0.60 -7.17
CA TYR A 146 10.81 -1.29 -8.05
C TYR A 146 9.40 -0.72 -8.07
N ALA A 147 9.08 0.24 -7.21
CA ALA A 147 7.81 0.93 -7.24
C ALA A 147 7.91 2.36 -6.68
N ILE A 148 6.96 3.20 -7.06
CA ILE A 148 6.73 4.52 -6.47
C ILE A 148 5.34 4.48 -5.81
N PRO A 149 5.22 4.79 -4.50
CA PRO A 149 3.92 4.85 -3.85
C PRO A 149 3.19 6.13 -4.25
N LEU A 150 1.89 6.01 -4.53
CA LEU A 150 0.99 7.16 -4.69
C LEU A 150 0.28 7.50 -3.39
N GLN A 151 0.19 6.53 -2.49
CA GLN A 151 -0.45 6.64 -1.19
C GLN A 151 0.42 6.01 -0.10
N ILE A 152 0.15 6.39 1.15
CA ILE A 152 0.65 5.72 2.35
C ILE A 152 -0.55 5.33 3.20
N ASP A 153 -0.58 4.11 3.70
CA ASP A 153 -1.62 3.65 4.63
C ASP A 153 -1.02 2.66 5.64
N GLY A 154 -1.77 2.39 6.68
CA GLY A 154 -1.35 1.48 7.73
C GLY A 154 -2.45 1.23 8.75
N LEU A 155 -2.14 0.34 9.66
CA LEU A 155 -3.09 -0.05 10.70
C LEU A 155 -3.27 1.09 11.71
N MET A 156 -4.53 1.38 12.04
CA MET A 156 -4.95 2.40 13.02
C MET A 156 -6.00 1.80 13.96
N ILE A 157 -6.31 2.51 15.04
CA ILE A 157 -7.50 2.24 15.84
C ILE A 157 -8.68 3.02 15.26
N ILE A 158 -9.76 2.31 14.98
CA ILE A 158 -11.07 2.87 14.66
C ILE A 158 -11.93 2.72 15.91
N TYR A 159 -12.51 3.82 16.40
CA TYR A 159 -13.24 3.80 17.65
C TYR A 159 -14.59 4.50 17.55
N ASN A 160 -15.60 3.92 18.23
CA ASN A 160 -16.91 4.50 18.38
C ASN A 160 -16.88 5.59 19.47
N LYS A 161 -17.12 6.84 19.08
CA LYS A 161 -17.01 8.00 19.97
C LYS A 161 -18.07 7.99 21.06
N GLU A 162 -19.27 7.51 20.78
CA GLU A 162 -20.35 7.44 21.74
C GLU A 162 -20.02 6.46 22.86
N LEU A 163 -19.63 5.23 22.51
CA LEU A 163 -19.25 4.21 23.49
C LEU A 163 -18.06 4.63 24.35
N LEU A 164 -17.04 5.29 23.74
CA LEU A 164 -15.91 5.81 24.50
C LEU A 164 -16.35 6.89 25.50
N ARG A 165 -17.18 7.85 25.07
CA ARG A 165 -17.70 8.91 25.95
C ARG A 165 -18.53 8.38 27.11
N GLU A 166 -19.34 7.35 26.90
CA GLU A 166 -20.10 6.67 27.96
C GLU A 166 -19.19 6.11 29.07
N ALA A 167 -17.98 5.67 28.72
CA ALA A 167 -16.98 5.16 29.64
C ALA A 167 -16.00 6.24 30.16
N GLY A 168 -16.21 7.51 29.79
CA GLY A 168 -15.40 8.64 30.26
C GLY A 168 -14.13 8.91 29.42
N TYR A 169 -14.01 8.30 28.23
CA TYR A 169 -12.88 8.52 27.33
C TYR A 169 -13.30 9.42 26.15
N ASN A 170 -12.49 10.43 25.81
CA ASN A 170 -12.68 11.23 24.61
C ASN A 170 -12.02 10.61 23.37
N VAL A 171 -10.88 9.96 23.58
CA VAL A 171 -10.09 9.23 22.57
C VAL A 171 -9.51 7.96 23.21
N PRO A 172 -9.11 6.96 22.42
CA PRO A 172 -8.43 5.78 22.95
C PRO A 172 -7.10 6.15 23.63
N PRO A 173 -6.74 5.49 24.77
CA PRO A 173 -5.41 5.60 25.34
C PRO A 173 -4.30 5.15 24.36
N THR A 174 -3.10 5.70 24.52
CA THR A 174 -1.98 5.50 23.59
C THR A 174 -0.96 4.44 24.03
N ASP A 175 -1.05 3.95 25.27
CA ASP A 175 -0.26 2.82 25.78
C ASP A 175 -1.12 1.57 25.97
N TRP A 176 -0.52 0.38 25.84
CA TRP A 176 -1.25 -0.89 25.92
C TRP A 176 -1.95 -1.13 27.25
N ASP A 177 -1.39 -0.72 28.36
CA ASP A 177 -1.98 -1.01 29.66
C ASP A 177 -3.29 -0.23 29.86
N SER A 178 -3.23 1.10 29.67
CA SER A 178 -4.42 1.96 29.74
C SER A 178 -5.43 1.64 28.61
N PHE A 179 -4.94 1.22 27.44
CA PHE A 179 -5.80 0.85 26.31
C PHE A 179 -6.61 -0.42 26.60
N MET A 180 -5.98 -1.43 27.21
CA MET A 180 -6.67 -2.65 27.61
C MET A 180 -7.60 -2.42 28.79
N GLU A 181 -7.24 -1.57 29.77
CA GLU A 181 -8.15 -1.16 30.83
C GLU A 181 -9.42 -0.49 30.27
N ALA A 182 -9.25 0.41 29.29
CA ALA A 182 -10.39 1.01 28.61
C ALA A 182 -11.24 -0.03 27.85
N ALA A 183 -10.59 -0.99 27.18
CA ALA A 183 -11.28 -2.07 26.49
C ALA A 183 -12.09 -2.96 27.43
N ASP A 184 -11.53 -3.28 28.61
CA ASP A 184 -12.24 -4.06 29.63
C ASP A 184 -13.46 -3.28 30.18
N ASN A 185 -13.30 -2.00 30.51
CA ASN A 185 -14.36 -1.13 30.99
C ASN A 185 -15.51 -0.96 29.98
N LEU A 186 -15.20 -1.00 28.68
CA LEU A 186 -16.14 -0.89 27.57
C LEU A 186 -16.82 -2.23 27.22
N THR A 187 -16.33 -3.36 27.76
CA THR A 187 -16.90 -4.68 27.47
C THR A 187 -18.09 -4.99 28.36
N LYS A 188 -19.29 -5.10 27.77
CA LYS A 188 -20.52 -5.45 28.49
C LYS A 188 -20.92 -6.91 28.19
N ARG A 189 -21.42 -7.61 29.24
CA ARG A 189 -21.84 -9.01 29.14
C ARG A 189 -23.29 -9.16 29.52
N GLY A 190 -23.98 -10.07 28.84
CA GLY A 190 -25.34 -10.48 29.20
C GLY A 190 -25.37 -11.39 30.42
N SER A 191 -26.58 -11.71 30.88
CA SER A 191 -26.82 -12.60 32.02
C SER A 191 -26.23 -14.01 31.86
N ASN A 192 -26.03 -14.44 30.62
CA ASN A 192 -25.40 -15.73 30.27
C ASN A 192 -23.85 -15.65 30.19
N GLY A 193 -23.23 -14.52 30.55
CA GLY A 193 -21.81 -14.27 30.48
C GLY A 193 -21.25 -13.99 29.08
N LYS A 194 -22.08 -14.04 28.02
CA LYS A 194 -21.62 -13.74 26.67
C LYS A 194 -21.44 -12.25 26.45
N ILE A 195 -20.48 -11.86 25.62
CA ILE A 195 -20.24 -10.47 25.21
C ILE A 195 -21.46 -9.99 24.40
N ILE A 196 -22.03 -8.86 24.80
CA ILE A 196 -23.13 -8.16 24.11
C ILE A 196 -22.65 -6.81 23.56
N GLN A 197 -21.56 -6.26 24.10
CA GLN A 197 -20.79 -5.14 23.60
C GLN A 197 -19.32 -5.43 23.84
N SER A 198 -18.48 -5.31 22.83
CA SER A 198 -17.05 -5.53 22.89
C SER A 198 -16.31 -4.21 23.08
N GLY A 199 -15.35 -4.16 23.97
CA GLY A 199 -14.46 -3.02 24.12
C GLY A 199 -13.39 -2.98 23.02
N LEU A 200 -12.88 -4.14 22.60
CA LEU A 200 -11.85 -4.26 21.58
C LEU A 200 -11.95 -5.59 20.82
N ALA A 201 -11.95 -5.53 19.50
CA ALA A 201 -11.86 -6.70 18.63
C ALA A 201 -10.39 -7.11 18.45
N ILE A 202 -9.94 -8.16 19.17
CA ILE A 202 -8.55 -8.64 19.12
C ILE A 202 -8.44 -10.12 19.50
N GLY A 203 -7.41 -10.81 19.02
CA GLY A 203 -6.97 -12.12 19.52
C GLY A 203 -7.50 -13.34 18.74
N THR A 204 -8.48 -13.19 17.86
CA THR A 204 -8.93 -14.23 16.91
C THR A 204 -8.49 -13.92 15.49
N SER A 205 -8.70 -14.87 14.54
CA SER A 205 -8.42 -14.63 13.12
C SER A 205 -9.62 -14.80 12.21
N ARG A 206 -10.68 -15.51 12.64
CA ARG A 206 -11.83 -15.83 11.77
C ARG A 206 -12.78 -14.66 11.57
N ASN A 207 -12.89 -13.82 12.57
CA ASN A 207 -13.84 -12.71 12.63
C ASN A 207 -13.17 -11.36 12.92
N ILE A 208 -11.87 -11.27 12.68
CA ILE A 208 -11.07 -10.04 12.66
C ILE A 208 -10.38 -9.93 11.31
N THR A 209 -10.75 -8.93 10.52
CA THR A 209 -10.26 -8.77 9.14
C THR A 209 -8.75 -8.55 9.10
N HIS A 210 -8.21 -7.70 9.97
CA HIS A 210 -6.80 -7.34 10.03
C HIS A 210 -5.99 -8.17 11.04
N SER A 211 -6.40 -9.41 11.34
CA SER A 211 -5.76 -10.25 12.36
C SER A 211 -4.26 -10.45 12.15
N THR A 212 -3.82 -10.63 10.91
CA THR A 212 -2.41 -10.78 10.54
C THR A 212 -1.64 -9.47 10.60
N ASP A 213 -2.24 -8.36 10.20
CA ASP A 213 -1.64 -7.02 10.31
C ASP A 213 -1.41 -6.63 11.78
N ILE A 214 -2.39 -6.96 12.65
CA ILE A 214 -2.24 -6.76 14.10
C ILE A 214 -1.10 -7.64 14.63
N LEU A 215 -0.98 -8.89 14.19
CA LEU A 215 0.12 -9.77 14.58
C LEU A 215 1.47 -9.23 14.09
N PHE A 216 1.56 -8.73 12.85
CA PHE A 216 2.76 -8.07 12.35
C PHE A 216 3.11 -6.83 13.19
N TYR A 217 2.11 -6.06 13.60
CA TYR A 217 2.34 -4.95 14.52
C TYR A 217 2.94 -5.42 15.87
N PHE A 218 2.44 -6.53 16.45
CA PHE A 218 3.04 -7.12 17.66
C PHE A 218 4.48 -7.58 17.44
N TYR A 219 4.80 -8.15 16.27
CA TYR A 219 6.18 -8.49 15.92
C TYR A 219 7.07 -7.26 15.89
N LEU A 220 6.64 -6.17 15.26
CA LEU A 220 7.40 -4.90 15.24
C LEU A 220 7.64 -4.36 16.64
N GLN A 221 6.60 -4.26 17.46
CA GLN A 221 6.71 -3.74 18.83
C GLN A 221 7.60 -4.60 19.72
N ASN A 222 7.63 -5.92 19.51
CA ASN A 222 8.50 -6.82 20.25
C ASN A 222 9.91 -6.93 19.65
N LEU A 223 10.23 -6.12 18.65
CA LEU A 223 11.49 -6.14 17.90
C LEU A 223 11.83 -7.54 17.38
N ALA A 224 10.81 -8.30 16.98
CA ALA A 224 10.97 -9.62 16.41
C ALA A 224 11.39 -9.53 14.95
N GLN A 225 12.55 -10.07 14.65
CA GLN A 225 12.94 -10.33 13.27
C GLN A 225 12.26 -11.63 12.82
N ILE A 226 11.28 -11.50 11.92
CA ILE A 226 10.50 -12.63 11.41
C ILE A 226 10.93 -13.06 10.01
N LEU A 227 11.92 -12.38 9.44
CA LEU A 227 12.56 -12.71 8.17
C LEU A 227 14.06 -12.91 8.41
N SER A 228 14.67 -13.83 7.66
CA SER A 228 16.14 -13.95 7.56
C SER A 228 16.75 -12.64 7.03
N GLU A 229 18.05 -12.45 7.26
CA GLU A 229 18.77 -11.22 6.85
C GLU A 229 18.63 -10.95 5.35
N ASP A 230 18.66 -11.99 4.53
CA ASP A 230 18.46 -11.92 3.08
C ASP A 230 16.98 -11.88 2.65
N LYS A 231 16.05 -11.86 3.61
CA LYS A 231 14.60 -11.84 3.40
C LYS A 231 14.06 -13.00 2.57
N THR A 232 14.74 -14.13 2.54
CA THR A 232 14.34 -15.30 1.74
C THR A 232 13.56 -16.34 2.53
N MET A 233 13.61 -16.30 3.86
CA MET A 233 12.94 -17.23 4.75
C MET A 233 12.23 -16.53 5.90
N MET A 234 11.16 -17.16 6.42
CA MET A 234 10.50 -16.74 7.65
C MET A 234 11.17 -17.37 8.88
N GLU A 235 11.23 -16.60 9.99
CA GLU A 235 11.80 -16.97 11.29
C GLU A 235 10.79 -16.71 12.42
N LEU A 236 9.76 -17.56 12.53
CA LEU A 236 8.62 -17.36 13.43
C LEU A 236 8.82 -17.95 14.84
N THR A 237 9.91 -18.68 15.09
CA THR A 237 10.14 -19.40 16.36
C THR A 237 11.20 -18.80 17.24
N SER A 238 11.71 -17.60 16.91
CA SER A 238 12.59 -16.85 17.81
C SER A 238 11.85 -16.49 19.10
N PRO A 239 12.54 -16.34 20.25
CA PRO A 239 11.88 -15.98 21.52
C PRO A 239 10.99 -14.74 21.43
N ARG A 240 11.41 -13.72 20.67
CA ARG A 240 10.64 -12.48 20.48
C ARG A 240 9.41 -12.70 19.59
N ALA A 241 9.54 -13.51 18.54
CA ALA A 241 8.40 -13.84 17.69
C ALA A 241 7.37 -14.70 18.45
N LEU A 242 7.81 -15.70 19.19
CA LEU A 242 6.93 -16.50 20.04
C LEU A 242 6.20 -15.63 21.07
N ALA A 243 6.92 -14.75 21.78
CA ALA A 243 6.30 -13.87 22.78
C ALA A 243 5.24 -12.93 22.16
N ALA A 244 5.50 -12.36 20.98
CA ALA A 244 4.54 -11.51 20.27
C ALA A 244 3.29 -12.30 19.84
N PHE A 245 3.48 -13.51 19.31
CA PHE A 245 2.38 -14.39 18.91
C PHE A 245 1.55 -14.86 20.13
N ASP A 246 2.22 -15.25 21.23
CA ASP A 246 1.57 -15.64 22.48
C ASP A 246 0.77 -14.46 23.05
N LYS A 247 1.32 -13.24 23.03
CA LYS A 247 0.58 -12.05 23.47
C LYS A 247 -0.68 -11.86 22.66
N TYR A 248 -0.61 -11.89 21.31
CA TYR A 248 -1.78 -11.75 20.45
C TYR A 248 -2.84 -12.83 20.76
N THR A 249 -2.45 -14.10 20.87
CA THR A 249 -3.40 -15.19 21.09
C THR A 249 -3.89 -15.27 22.55
N SER A 250 -3.24 -14.57 23.50
CA SER A 250 -3.67 -14.55 24.90
C SER A 250 -4.94 -13.75 25.15
N PHE A 251 -5.24 -12.72 24.33
CA PHE A 251 -6.39 -11.84 24.54
C PHE A 251 -7.74 -12.57 24.60
N VAL A 252 -7.89 -13.69 23.90
CA VAL A 252 -9.12 -14.50 23.94
C VAL A 252 -9.06 -15.65 24.95
N LYS A 253 -7.92 -15.86 25.62
CA LYS A 253 -7.74 -16.88 26.68
C LYS A 253 -7.83 -16.27 28.07
N GLU A 254 -7.90 -14.97 28.20
CA GLU A 254 -8.10 -14.26 29.47
C GLU A 254 -9.42 -14.66 30.14
N LYS A 255 -9.50 -14.47 31.44
CA LYS A 255 -10.73 -14.79 32.20
C LYS A 255 -11.95 -14.01 31.69
N ASN A 256 -11.73 -12.77 31.26
CA ASN A 256 -12.74 -11.86 30.75
C ASN A 256 -12.30 -11.26 29.40
N PRO A 257 -12.27 -12.06 28.31
CA PRO A 257 -11.77 -11.55 27.02
C PRO A 257 -12.71 -10.47 26.47
N THR A 258 -12.14 -9.46 25.81
CA THR A 258 -12.94 -8.39 25.17
C THR A 258 -13.58 -8.84 23.86
N TRP A 259 -13.11 -9.93 23.28
CA TRP A 259 -13.57 -10.51 22.00
C TRP A 259 -13.68 -12.03 22.07
N ALA A 260 -14.44 -12.62 21.14
CA ALA A 260 -14.59 -14.07 21.05
C ALA A 260 -14.97 -14.51 19.63
N SER A 261 -14.62 -15.75 19.26
CA SER A 261 -14.87 -16.32 17.92
C SER A 261 -16.36 -16.54 17.59
N TYR A 262 -17.25 -16.51 18.59
CA TYR A 262 -18.70 -16.62 18.36
C TYR A 262 -19.35 -15.28 17.97
N LEU A 263 -18.64 -14.16 18.04
CA LEU A 263 -19.12 -12.84 17.63
C LEU A 263 -19.14 -12.73 16.09
N PRO A 264 -19.95 -11.83 15.52
CA PRO A 264 -19.86 -11.49 14.09
C PRO A 264 -18.47 -11.02 13.68
N ASN A 265 -18.26 -10.75 12.38
CA ASN A 265 -17.07 -10.07 11.92
C ASN A 265 -16.96 -8.68 12.58
N ASP A 266 -15.72 -8.22 12.83
CA ASP A 266 -15.40 -6.97 13.52
C ASP A 266 -16.09 -5.75 12.89
N LEU A 267 -16.06 -5.60 11.56
CA LEU A 267 -16.74 -4.52 10.86
C LEU A 267 -18.27 -4.60 11.06
N THR A 268 -18.86 -5.76 10.84
CA THR A 268 -20.32 -5.94 11.02
C THR A 268 -20.75 -5.56 12.43
N TYR A 269 -19.98 -6.00 13.44
CA TYR A 269 -20.32 -5.74 14.84
C TYR A 269 -20.05 -4.29 15.23
N PHE A 270 -19.09 -3.62 14.56
CA PHE A 270 -18.80 -2.20 14.72
C PHE A 270 -19.93 -1.33 14.14
N VAL A 271 -20.38 -1.60 12.91
CA VAL A 271 -21.48 -0.84 12.28
C VAL A 271 -22.83 -1.08 12.97
N ASP A 272 -22.97 -2.18 13.71
CA ASP A 272 -24.10 -2.43 14.64
C ASP A 272 -24.01 -1.62 15.95
N GLY A 273 -22.94 -0.82 16.16
CA GLY A 273 -22.73 -0.06 17.40
C GLY A 273 -22.33 -0.92 18.60
N LYS A 274 -21.81 -2.13 18.39
CA LYS A 274 -21.51 -3.11 19.45
C LYS A 274 -20.01 -3.37 19.67
N VAL A 275 -19.14 -2.62 19.00
CA VAL A 275 -17.68 -2.63 19.22
C VAL A 275 -17.21 -1.21 19.51
N ALA A 276 -16.50 -1.02 20.60
CA ALA A 276 -15.99 0.30 20.96
C ALA A 276 -14.71 0.64 20.19
N MET A 277 -13.80 -0.32 20.01
CA MET A 277 -12.53 -0.14 19.33
C MET A 277 -12.22 -1.37 18.45
N MET A 278 -11.73 -1.12 17.24
CA MET A 278 -11.22 -2.15 16.34
C MET A 278 -10.00 -1.63 15.57
N PHE A 279 -9.28 -2.53 14.93
CA PHE A 279 -8.18 -2.17 14.05
C PHE A 279 -8.65 -2.06 12.60
N GLY A 280 -8.07 -1.14 11.84
CA GLY A 280 -8.34 -1.00 10.42
C GLY A 280 -7.43 0.03 9.76
N THR A 281 -7.46 0.07 8.44
CA THR A 281 -6.76 1.06 7.60
C THR A 281 -7.69 2.24 7.28
N SER A 282 -7.19 3.25 6.53
CA SER A 282 -8.02 4.36 6.07
C SER A 282 -9.21 3.87 5.21
N TRP A 283 -9.01 2.81 4.44
CA TRP A 283 -10.09 2.19 3.63
C TRP A 283 -11.21 1.60 4.48
N ARG A 284 -10.88 1.06 5.64
CA ARG A 284 -11.91 0.57 6.58
C ARG A 284 -12.82 1.71 7.05
N ALA A 285 -12.28 2.92 7.20
CA ALA A 285 -13.11 4.09 7.53
C ALA A 285 -14.08 4.45 6.38
N LEU A 286 -13.66 4.32 5.11
CA LEU A 286 -14.55 4.50 3.96
C LEU A 286 -15.67 3.45 3.94
N GLU A 287 -15.34 2.17 4.16
CA GLU A 287 -16.35 1.10 4.24
C GLU A 287 -17.39 1.36 5.35
N ILE A 288 -16.97 1.83 6.53
CA ILE A 288 -17.90 2.17 7.60
C ILE A 288 -18.86 3.27 7.15
N LEU A 289 -18.38 4.31 6.48
CA LEU A 289 -19.19 5.42 5.97
C LEU A 289 -20.17 4.97 4.89
N GLU A 290 -19.85 3.95 4.11
CA GLU A 290 -20.77 3.34 3.13
C GLU A 290 -21.87 2.51 3.81
N TYR A 291 -21.54 1.81 4.89
CA TYR A 291 -22.50 0.94 5.57
C TYR A 291 -23.46 1.68 6.49
N THR A 292 -23.03 2.81 7.09
CA THR A 292 -23.86 3.51 8.07
C THR A 292 -23.46 4.97 8.27
N GLU A 293 -24.48 5.84 8.39
CA GLU A 293 -24.30 7.23 8.83
C GLU A 293 -24.54 7.40 10.34
N ASN A 294 -25.00 6.34 11.03
CA ASN A 294 -25.49 6.42 12.41
C ASN A 294 -24.39 6.31 13.46
N ILE A 295 -23.14 6.00 13.07
CA ILE A 295 -22.03 5.85 14.01
C ILE A 295 -21.05 7.01 13.88
N GLU A 296 -20.95 7.80 14.94
CA GLU A 296 -19.88 8.77 15.08
C GLU A 296 -18.59 8.04 15.49
N PHE A 297 -17.62 7.94 14.58
CA PHE A 297 -16.35 7.29 14.86
C PHE A 297 -15.16 8.23 14.68
N GLY A 298 -14.01 7.82 15.19
CA GLY A 298 -12.73 8.48 15.01
C GLY A 298 -11.63 7.48 14.68
N LEU A 299 -10.51 8.02 14.20
CA LEU A 299 -9.29 7.28 13.97
C LEU A 299 -8.22 7.75 14.96
N ALA A 300 -7.45 6.81 15.52
CA ALA A 300 -6.39 7.09 16.47
C ALA A 300 -5.13 6.27 16.14
N PRO A 301 -3.94 6.74 16.53
CA PRO A 301 -2.74 5.93 16.46
C PRO A 301 -2.88 4.62 17.25
N LEU A 302 -2.12 3.61 16.85
CA LEU A 302 -2.05 2.34 17.56
C LEU A 302 -1.45 2.52 18.96
N PRO A 303 -1.92 1.76 19.98
CA PRO A 303 -1.33 1.78 21.32
C PRO A 303 0.06 1.17 21.30
N ARG A 304 1.01 1.77 22.00
CA ARG A 304 2.43 1.37 22.00
C ARG A 304 2.89 0.82 23.36
N LEU A 305 3.98 0.08 23.35
CA LEU A 305 4.69 -0.28 24.57
C LEU A 305 5.43 0.95 25.10
N THR A 306 5.27 1.25 26.40
CA THR A 306 5.72 2.51 27.04
C THR A 306 7.23 2.78 26.94
N ASN A 307 8.03 1.72 26.82
CA ASN A 307 9.50 1.79 26.85
C ASN A 307 10.18 1.56 25.50
N ASN A 308 9.41 1.47 24.39
CA ASN A 308 9.96 1.22 23.07
C ASN A 308 9.90 2.49 22.20
N ASP A 309 10.77 2.54 21.20
CA ASP A 309 10.68 3.53 20.12
C ASP A 309 9.31 3.44 19.42
N GLU A 310 8.87 4.56 18.89
CA GLU A 310 7.63 4.58 18.12
C GLU A 310 7.80 3.73 16.86
N VAL A 311 6.88 2.77 16.70
CA VAL A 311 6.79 1.95 15.49
C VAL A 311 5.33 1.63 15.22
N TYR A 312 4.91 1.71 13.96
CA TYR A 312 3.57 1.42 13.49
C TYR A 312 3.62 0.53 12.25
N TYR A 313 2.55 -0.21 11.99
CA TYR A 313 2.53 -1.14 10.87
C TYR A 313 1.98 -0.48 9.60
N ALA A 314 2.77 -0.51 8.53
CA ALA A 314 2.40 -0.03 7.20
C ALA A 314 1.85 -1.17 6.33
N THR A 315 0.75 -0.89 5.63
CA THR A 315 0.17 -1.75 4.59
C THR A 315 -0.44 -0.86 3.52
N TYR A 316 0.17 -0.80 2.34
CA TYR A 316 -0.16 0.15 1.28
C TYR A 316 0.34 -0.35 -0.08
N TRP A 317 0.09 0.43 -1.13
CA TRP A 317 0.38 0.04 -2.49
C TRP A 317 1.35 1.00 -3.18
N GLY A 318 2.19 0.45 -4.06
CA GLY A 318 3.04 1.21 -4.96
C GLY A 318 2.69 0.91 -6.41
N THR A 319 3.09 1.82 -7.30
CA THR A 319 2.93 1.67 -8.74
C THR A 319 4.27 1.28 -9.36
N THR A 320 4.27 0.23 -10.16
CA THR A 320 5.44 -0.41 -10.75
C THR A 320 5.34 -0.50 -12.26
N VAL A 321 6.45 -0.81 -12.92
CA VAL A 321 6.55 -1.00 -14.38
C VAL A 321 6.99 -2.42 -14.68
N SER A 322 6.31 -3.08 -15.63
CA SER A 322 6.67 -4.40 -16.13
C SER A 322 8.01 -4.37 -16.88
N LYS A 323 8.83 -5.38 -16.66
CA LYS A 323 10.09 -5.56 -17.40
C LYS A 323 9.87 -5.81 -18.90
N THR A 324 8.74 -6.41 -19.26
CA THR A 324 8.38 -6.71 -20.64
C THR A 324 7.70 -5.55 -21.38
N SER A 325 7.44 -4.43 -20.70
CA SER A 325 6.96 -3.20 -21.35
C SER A 325 7.96 -2.73 -22.42
N LYS A 326 7.44 -2.37 -23.58
CA LYS A 326 8.27 -1.91 -24.71
C LYS A 326 8.83 -0.50 -24.50
N ASP A 327 8.18 0.28 -23.65
CA ASP A 327 8.49 1.68 -23.39
C ASP A 327 8.63 1.96 -21.88
N THR A 328 9.45 1.13 -21.19
CA THR A 328 9.66 1.18 -19.72
C THR A 328 10.03 2.58 -19.22
N LEU A 329 10.86 3.31 -19.96
CA LEU A 329 11.26 4.67 -19.57
C LEU A 329 10.07 5.62 -19.54
N GLU A 330 9.18 5.55 -20.54
CA GLU A 330 7.99 6.40 -20.60
C GLU A 330 6.97 5.99 -19.55
N ALA A 331 6.80 4.70 -19.31
CA ALA A 331 5.98 4.18 -18.23
C ALA A 331 6.44 4.72 -16.85
N TRP A 332 7.76 4.71 -16.57
CA TRP A 332 8.30 5.27 -15.33
C TRP A 332 8.15 6.79 -15.22
N LYS A 333 8.23 7.53 -16.33
CA LYS A 333 7.95 8.97 -16.33
C LYS A 333 6.50 9.26 -15.95
N PHE A 334 5.55 8.48 -16.48
CA PHE A 334 4.15 8.60 -16.10
C PHE A 334 3.93 8.25 -14.62
N VAL A 335 4.52 7.17 -14.11
CA VAL A 335 4.44 6.82 -12.69
C VAL A 335 5.02 7.93 -11.80
N LYS A 336 6.17 8.51 -12.18
CA LYS A 336 6.72 9.68 -11.49
C LYS A 336 5.76 10.87 -11.54
N PHE A 337 5.22 11.20 -12.70
CA PHE A 337 4.24 12.28 -12.86
C PHE A 337 3.05 12.10 -11.90
N LEU A 338 2.46 10.90 -11.83
CA LEU A 338 1.36 10.63 -10.89
C LEU A 338 1.75 10.89 -9.43
N SER A 339 3.01 10.68 -9.07
CA SER A 339 3.52 10.87 -7.71
C SER A 339 3.87 12.33 -7.37
N GLU A 340 3.83 13.26 -8.33
CA GLU A 340 4.11 14.67 -8.05
C GLU A 340 3.04 15.29 -7.14
N PRO A 341 3.40 16.24 -6.24
CA PRO A 341 2.46 16.79 -5.25
C PRO A 341 1.18 17.36 -5.86
N GLU A 342 1.29 18.01 -7.01
CA GLU A 342 0.10 18.54 -7.72
C GLU A 342 -0.83 17.41 -8.17
N GLN A 343 -0.27 16.31 -8.69
CA GLN A 343 -1.09 15.21 -9.19
C GLN A 343 -1.69 14.40 -8.05
N LEU A 344 -0.96 14.20 -6.95
CA LEU A 344 -1.50 13.57 -5.75
C LEU A 344 -2.67 14.37 -5.15
N ARG A 345 -2.58 15.71 -5.13
CA ARG A 345 -3.74 16.56 -4.72
C ARG A 345 -4.91 16.40 -5.67
N ARG A 346 -4.67 16.34 -6.99
CA ARG A 346 -5.73 16.12 -7.98
C ARG A 346 -6.39 14.75 -7.81
N LEU A 347 -5.59 13.72 -7.61
CA LEU A 347 -6.07 12.36 -7.33
C LEU A 347 -6.97 12.36 -6.09
N TYR A 348 -6.48 12.92 -4.98
CA TYR A 348 -7.25 13.07 -3.75
C TYR A 348 -8.57 13.83 -3.96
N GLN A 349 -8.52 14.98 -4.64
CA GLN A 349 -9.68 15.83 -4.89
C GLN A 349 -10.69 15.15 -5.82
N ASN A 350 -10.24 14.41 -6.82
CA ASN A 350 -11.13 13.66 -7.72
C ASN A 350 -11.84 12.53 -6.94
N ALA A 351 -11.10 11.75 -6.17
CA ALA A 351 -11.68 10.71 -5.32
C ALA A 351 -12.64 11.25 -4.28
N ALA A 352 -12.32 12.39 -3.67
CA ALA A 352 -13.18 13.04 -2.67
C ALA A 352 -14.52 13.60 -3.23
N LYS A 353 -14.74 13.55 -4.54
CA LYS A 353 -16.05 13.87 -5.13
C LYS A 353 -17.06 12.73 -4.98
N THR A 354 -16.59 11.50 -4.84
CA THR A 354 -17.42 10.29 -4.78
C THR A 354 -17.39 9.60 -3.42
N ARG A 355 -16.39 9.92 -2.57
CA ARG A 355 -16.22 9.35 -1.23
C ARG A 355 -15.74 10.40 -0.22
N ALA A 356 -15.69 10.07 1.05
CA ALA A 356 -15.45 11.05 2.14
C ALA A 356 -14.05 11.71 2.10
N PHE A 357 -13.05 11.02 1.54
CA PHE A 357 -11.67 11.52 1.37
C PHE A 357 -10.96 10.71 0.28
N GLY A 358 -9.89 11.28 -0.27
CA GLY A 358 -9.03 10.63 -1.26
C GLY A 358 -7.91 9.81 -0.63
N GLU A 359 -7.02 9.25 -1.47
CA GLU A 359 -5.86 8.49 -1.03
C GLU A 359 -4.90 9.34 -0.17
N PRO A 360 -4.48 8.85 1.01
CA PRO A 360 -3.51 9.56 1.84
C PRO A 360 -2.16 9.71 1.13
N TYR A 361 -1.63 10.93 1.06
CA TYR A 361 -0.42 11.25 0.31
C TYR A 361 0.81 10.47 0.77
N SER A 362 1.55 9.91 -0.18
CA SER A 362 2.80 9.17 0.08
C SER A 362 4.02 10.04 0.33
N ARG A 363 3.96 11.35 0.02
CA ARG A 363 5.10 12.25 0.11
C ARG A 363 5.24 12.89 1.49
N VAL A 364 6.46 12.88 2.03
CA VAL A 364 6.79 13.49 3.34
C VAL A 364 6.42 14.98 3.37
N SER A 365 6.66 15.70 2.27
CA SER A 365 6.35 17.14 2.16
C SER A 365 4.86 17.47 2.27
N MET A 366 3.97 16.48 2.09
CA MET A 366 2.52 16.64 2.14
C MET A 366 1.90 16.15 3.47
N ASN A 367 2.73 15.76 4.44
CA ASN A 367 2.26 15.24 5.74
C ASN A 367 1.35 16.23 6.48
N ALA A 368 1.67 17.52 6.45
CA ALA A 368 0.86 18.53 7.10
C ALA A 368 -0.58 18.62 6.53
N GLU A 369 -0.76 18.38 5.23
CA GLU A 369 -2.08 18.35 4.60
C GLU A 369 -2.89 17.12 5.06
N LEU A 370 -2.25 15.97 5.31
CA LEU A 370 -2.90 14.80 5.90
C LEU A 370 -3.38 15.05 7.32
N ALA A 371 -2.63 15.83 8.10
CA ALA A 371 -2.96 16.14 9.49
C ALA A 371 -4.21 17.02 9.64
N GLU A 372 -4.62 17.74 8.59
CA GLU A 372 -5.81 18.62 8.59
C GLU A 372 -7.12 17.82 8.47
N ASN A 373 -7.11 16.59 7.96
CA ASN A 373 -8.31 15.80 7.78
C ASN A 373 -8.48 14.80 8.94
N LYS A 374 -9.67 14.80 9.56
CA LYS A 374 -10.01 13.91 10.69
C LYS A 374 -9.87 12.41 10.39
N TYR A 375 -9.90 12.00 9.13
CA TYR A 375 -9.75 10.60 8.70
C TYR A 375 -8.30 10.22 8.37
N THR A 376 -7.38 11.18 8.24
CA THR A 376 -5.98 10.92 7.91
C THR A 376 -4.99 11.48 8.94
N GLN A 377 -5.45 12.26 9.93
CA GLN A 377 -4.57 12.87 10.95
C GLN A 377 -3.80 11.82 11.78
N ALA A 378 -4.42 10.69 12.13
CA ALA A 378 -3.74 9.62 12.85
C ALA A 378 -2.63 9.00 12.00
N LEU A 379 -2.91 8.80 10.73
CA LEU A 379 -1.93 8.31 9.76
C LEU A 379 -0.78 9.29 9.57
N ALA A 380 -1.06 10.59 9.45
CA ALA A 380 -0.03 11.63 9.35
C ALA A 380 0.94 11.60 10.55
N TYR A 381 0.43 11.34 11.75
CA TYR A 381 1.26 11.17 12.94
C TYR A 381 2.13 9.92 12.87
N MET A 382 1.58 8.79 12.42
CA MET A 382 2.27 7.50 12.41
C MET A 382 3.22 7.31 11.23
N ALA A 383 2.95 7.90 10.07
CA ALA A 383 3.65 7.64 8.81
C ALA A 383 5.19 7.74 8.89
N PRO A 384 5.80 8.71 9.62
CA PRO A 384 7.25 8.78 9.76
C PRO A 384 7.89 7.58 10.49
N TYR A 385 7.11 6.85 11.29
CA TYR A 385 7.56 5.74 12.15
C TYR A 385 7.04 4.38 11.67
N MET A 386 6.40 4.34 10.52
CA MET A 386 5.85 3.10 9.97
C MET A 386 6.95 2.17 9.48
N LYS A 387 6.68 0.87 9.65
CA LYS A 387 7.48 -0.25 9.13
C LYS A 387 6.57 -1.37 8.66
N SER A 388 7.10 -2.23 7.80
CA SER A 388 6.42 -3.41 7.31
C SER A 388 7.35 -4.62 7.24
N PHE A 389 6.85 -5.73 6.68
CA PHE A 389 7.65 -6.91 6.37
C PHE A 389 7.47 -7.30 4.90
N GLN A 390 8.57 -7.43 4.18
CA GLN A 390 8.58 -7.88 2.78
C GLN A 390 8.47 -9.42 2.72
N VAL A 391 7.29 -9.95 3.00
CA VAL A 391 7.07 -11.40 3.10
C VAL A 391 6.95 -12.13 1.74
N GLY A 392 6.84 -11.39 0.64
CA GLY A 392 6.78 -11.93 -0.73
C GLY A 392 5.46 -12.63 -1.07
N GLU A 393 5.24 -13.82 -0.56
CA GLU A 393 4.02 -14.64 -0.73
C GLU A 393 2.93 -14.25 0.27
N GLN A 394 2.51 -12.97 0.29
CA GLN A 394 1.69 -12.39 1.35
C GLN A 394 0.42 -13.19 1.62
N ALA A 395 -0.40 -13.44 0.61
CA ALA A 395 -1.68 -14.14 0.78
C ALA A 395 -1.50 -15.54 1.41
N PHE A 396 -0.43 -16.25 1.01
CA PHE A 396 -0.11 -17.55 1.58
C PHE A 396 0.39 -17.46 3.02
N VAL A 397 1.28 -16.52 3.31
CA VAL A 397 1.81 -16.27 4.67
C VAL A 397 0.69 -15.90 5.63
N GLU A 398 -0.17 -14.97 5.25
CA GLU A 398 -1.31 -14.54 6.06
C GLU A 398 -2.29 -15.69 6.32
N GLU A 399 -2.60 -16.51 5.31
CA GLU A 399 -3.47 -17.68 5.51
C GLU A 399 -2.86 -18.66 6.52
N LYS A 400 -1.56 -18.93 6.45
CA LYS A 400 -0.86 -19.78 7.42
C LYS A 400 -0.84 -19.19 8.83
N LEU A 401 -0.62 -17.88 8.94
CA LEU A 401 -0.69 -17.20 10.24
C LEU A 401 -2.11 -17.21 10.81
N ARG A 402 -3.16 -17.00 10.01
CA ARG A 402 -4.56 -17.12 10.44
C ARG A 402 -4.87 -18.54 10.95
N GLN A 403 -4.39 -19.57 10.26
CA GLN A 403 -4.51 -20.96 10.72
C GLN A 403 -3.80 -21.18 12.06
N ALA A 404 -2.59 -20.63 12.22
CA ALA A 404 -1.86 -20.73 13.47
C ALA A 404 -2.56 -20.01 14.63
N ILE A 405 -3.06 -18.79 14.40
CA ILE A 405 -3.86 -18.04 15.40
C ILE A 405 -5.06 -18.89 15.85
N THR A 406 -5.85 -19.42 14.91
CA THR A 406 -6.99 -20.28 15.22
C THR A 406 -6.58 -21.53 16.02
N ALA A 407 -5.51 -22.20 15.60
CA ALA A 407 -5.02 -23.42 16.27
C ALA A 407 -4.61 -23.15 17.73
N VAL A 408 -3.99 -22.01 18.00
CA VAL A 408 -3.49 -21.68 19.35
C VAL A 408 -4.56 -20.98 20.19
N ALA A 409 -5.24 -19.98 19.64
CA ALA A 409 -6.22 -19.19 20.39
C ALA A 409 -7.50 -19.97 20.72
N GLU A 410 -8.00 -20.76 19.76
CA GLU A 410 -9.29 -21.44 19.90
C GLU A 410 -9.16 -22.93 20.22
N ASN A 411 -8.13 -23.62 19.70
CA ASN A 411 -7.97 -25.06 19.82
C ASN A 411 -6.90 -25.49 20.84
N GLY A 412 -6.28 -24.53 21.56
CA GLY A 412 -5.34 -24.79 22.65
C GLY A 412 -4.02 -25.48 22.23
N ARG A 413 -3.63 -25.37 20.95
CA ARG A 413 -2.35 -25.91 20.47
C ARG A 413 -1.18 -25.13 21.01
N SER A 414 -0.01 -25.76 21.08
CA SER A 414 1.24 -25.09 21.45
C SER A 414 1.68 -24.11 20.37
N SER A 415 1.99 -22.87 20.76
CA SER A 415 2.47 -21.83 19.83
C SER A 415 3.75 -22.25 19.13
N ASN A 416 4.73 -22.74 19.87
CA ASN A 416 6.03 -23.14 19.31
C ASN A 416 5.90 -24.22 18.24
N SER A 417 5.21 -25.32 18.53
CA SER A 417 5.04 -26.40 17.54
C SER A 417 4.18 -26.00 16.36
N THR A 418 3.17 -25.13 16.57
CA THR A 418 2.31 -24.62 15.50
C THR A 418 3.10 -23.67 14.59
N LEU A 419 3.84 -22.70 15.15
CA LEU A 419 4.65 -21.77 14.36
C LEU A 419 5.79 -22.50 13.63
N GLN A 420 6.43 -23.49 14.25
CA GLN A 420 7.44 -24.30 13.58
C GLN A 420 6.87 -25.03 12.34
N ALA A 421 5.67 -25.59 12.46
CA ALA A 421 5.04 -26.30 11.35
C ALA A 421 4.73 -25.34 10.18
N ILE A 422 4.06 -24.21 10.45
CA ILE A 422 3.73 -23.26 9.39
C ILE A 422 4.98 -22.57 8.81
N GLN A 423 6.01 -22.31 9.62
CA GLN A 423 7.30 -21.77 9.15
C GLN A 423 7.93 -22.69 8.10
N ASN A 424 7.91 -24.00 8.34
CA ASN A 424 8.44 -24.98 7.38
C ASN A 424 7.64 -24.97 6.07
N GLU A 425 6.31 -24.88 6.15
CA GLU A 425 5.45 -24.80 4.96
C GLU A 425 5.67 -23.50 4.18
N ILE A 426 5.75 -22.37 4.87
CA ILE A 426 6.01 -21.06 4.26
C ILE A 426 7.38 -21.07 3.57
N ASN A 427 8.42 -21.54 4.26
CA ASN A 427 9.78 -21.55 3.73
C ASN A 427 9.93 -22.50 2.51
N ALA A 428 9.20 -23.61 2.50
CA ALA A 428 9.13 -24.48 1.32
C ALA A 428 8.50 -23.75 0.12
N ARG A 429 7.47 -22.93 0.34
CA ARG A 429 6.84 -22.11 -0.71
C ARG A 429 7.76 -21.00 -1.20
N LEU A 430 8.39 -20.25 -0.28
CA LEU A 430 9.32 -19.16 -0.62
C LEU A 430 10.54 -19.67 -1.41
N ALA A 431 11.05 -20.86 -1.10
CA ALA A 431 12.15 -21.48 -1.83
C ALA A 431 11.81 -21.79 -3.31
N VAL A 432 10.53 -21.96 -3.64
CA VAL A 432 10.06 -22.13 -5.02
C VAL A 432 9.90 -20.79 -5.73
N SER A 433 9.31 -19.81 -5.06
CA SER A 433 9.02 -18.49 -5.64
C SER A 433 10.27 -17.65 -5.90
N ASN A 434 11.35 -17.87 -5.12
CA ASN A 434 12.61 -17.15 -5.24
C ASN A 434 13.55 -17.71 -6.34
N LYS A 435 13.19 -18.81 -6.98
CA LYS A 435 13.89 -19.38 -8.15
C LYS A 435 13.36 -18.76 -9.44
#